data_b0edf1a6112e0e1841aa6969b600e02f
#
_entry.id   b0edf1a6112e0e1841aa6969b600e02f
#
_cell.length_a   1.000
_cell.length_b   1.000
_cell.length_c   1.000
_cell.angle_alpha   90.00
_cell.angle_beta   90.00
_cell.angle_gamma   90.00
#
_symmetry.space_group_name_H-M   'P 1'
#
loop_
_entity.id
_entity.type
_entity.pdbx_description
1 polymer ?
#
loop_
_entity_poly.entity_id
_entity_poly.type
_entity_poly.pdbx_seq_one_letter_code
_entity_poly.pdbx_strand_id
1 'polypeptide(L)'
;MDQQRLVERYERVRSSVPARVKLIAVSKTRSVEEIHALYALGQRAFGENYPQELRAKAPLLPPDIEWHFIGHLQRSNVKHVAGLAQLIHGVDSERLMDELSKRARAQGRTQDILLQVHIAQEDTKHGFTPDELRALMEGSDMAAKWPGLRIRGLMGMATNTPDRARISGEFAGLAHLFNDIVASRVFPDRSFTELSMGMTGDMDLA
;
A
#
# COMPACT_ATOMS: atom_id res chain seq x y z
N MET A 1 -2.18 0.73 -28.53
CA MET A 1 -1.89 1.84 -27.61
C MET A 1 -0.83 2.74 -28.25
N ASP A 2 -0.96 4.05 -28.13
CA ASP A 2 0.06 4.99 -28.57
C ASP A 2 1.19 5.00 -27.50
N GLN A 3 2.27 4.28 -27.81
CA GLN A 3 3.39 4.09 -26.89
C GLN A 3 4.08 5.43 -26.56
N GLN A 4 4.12 6.36 -27.51
CA GLN A 4 4.71 7.68 -27.29
C GLN A 4 3.91 8.48 -26.24
N ARG A 5 2.59 8.44 -26.30
CA ARG A 5 1.74 9.09 -25.29
C ARG A 5 1.85 8.46 -23.91
N LEU A 6 2.10 7.15 -23.83
CA LEU A 6 2.35 6.47 -22.54
C LEU A 6 3.63 7.00 -21.91
N VAL A 7 4.72 7.06 -22.69
CA VAL A 7 6.02 7.59 -22.25
C VAL A 7 5.88 9.01 -21.75
N GLU A 8 5.31 9.91 -22.56
CA GLU A 8 5.14 11.33 -22.21
C GLU A 8 4.34 11.52 -20.90
N ARG A 9 3.27 10.72 -20.70
CA ARG A 9 2.46 10.78 -19.47
C ARG A 9 3.24 10.27 -18.27
N TYR A 10 3.97 9.16 -18.43
CA TYR A 10 4.79 8.60 -17.37
C TYR A 10 5.88 9.59 -16.93
N GLU A 11 6.63 10.15 -17.87
CA GLU A 11 7.68 11.13 -17.58
C GLU A 11 7.14 12.38 -16.89
N ARG A 12 5.98 12.89 -17.31
CA ARG A 12 5.31 14.02 -16.66
C ARG A 12 4.99 13.70 -15.20
N VAL A 13 4.38 12.54 -14.93
CA VAL A 13 4.03 12.16 -13.56
C VAL A 13 5.31 11.92 -12.76
N ARG A 14 6.28 11.20 -13.33
CA ARG A 14 7.54 10.88 -12.64
C ARG A 14 8.31 12.15 -12.26
N SER A 15 8.35 13.16 -13.13
CA SER A 15 9.02 14.44 -12.86
C SER A 15 8.29 15.33 -11.85
N SER A 16 6.98 15.15 -11.67
CA SER A 16 6.20 15.87 -10.65
C SER A 16 6.30 15.26 -9.26
N VAL A 17 6.76 14.01 -9.14
CA VAL A 17 6.91 13.31 -7.85
C VAL A 17 8.31 13.55 -7.29
N PRO A 18 8.47 14.04 -6.04
CA PRO A 18 9.76 14.24 -5.41
C PRO A 18 10.63 12.98 -5.41
N ALA A 19 11.94 13.12 -5.57
CA ALA A 19 12.86 11.98 -5.66
C ALA A 19 12.83 11.02 -4.44
N ARG A 20 12.47 11.56 -3.26
CA ARG A 20 12.33 10.78 -2.01
C ARG A 20 11.03 9.96 -1.96
N VAL A 21 10.08 10.18 -2.88
CA VAL A 21 8.79 9.50 -2.91
C VAL A 21 8.82 8.37 -3.94
N LYS A 22 8.44 7.19 -3.51
CA LYS A 22 8.27 6.03 -4.40
C LYS A 22 6.95 6.16 -5.16
N LEU A 23 7.03 6.31 -6.48
CA LEU A 23 5.86 6.26 -7.36
C LEU A 23 5.45 4.81 -7.60
N ILE A 24 4.20 4.48 -7.29
CA ILE A 24 3.60 3.18 -7.60
C ILE A 24 2.72 3.34 -8.85
N ALA A 25 3.11 2.70 -9.94
CA ALA A 25 2.31 2.69 -11.17
C ALA A 25 1.14 1.71 -11.03
N VAL A 26 -0.10 2.22 -10.96
CA VAL A 26 -1.29 1.40 -10.83
C VAL A 26 -1.56 0.66 -12.14
N SER A 27 -1.48 -0.67 -12.10
CA SER A 27 -1.54 -1.57 -13.27
C SER A 27 -2.83 -2.39 -13.37
N LYS A 28 -3.78 -2.17 -12.45
CA LYS A 28 -5.10 -2.82 -12.56
C LYS A 28 -5.72 -2.56 -13.92
N THR A 29 -6.32 -3.58 -14.52
CA THR A 29 -6.95 -3.55 -15.87
C THR A 29 -5.98 -3.21 -17.01
N ARG A 30 -4.68 -3.20 -16.77
CA ARG A 30 -3.66 -2.98 -17.81
C ARG A 30 -3.08 -4.29 -18.30
N SER A 31 -2.68 -4.30 -19.57
CA SER A 31 -2.06 -5.47 -20.18
C SER A 31 -0.61 -5.65 -19.72
N VAL A 32 -0.08 -6.86 -19.92
CA VAL A 32 1.32 -7.19 -19.66
C VAL A 32 2.27 -6.30 -20.49
N GLU A 33 1.89 -5.99 -21.73
CA GLU A 33 2.66 -5.13 -22.64
C GLU A 33 2.73 -3.68 -22.14
N GLU A 34 1.64 -3.17 -21.56
CA GLU A 34 1.62 -1.82 -20.95
C GLU A 34 2.55 -1.75 -19.74
N ILE A 35 2.54 -2.78 -18.89
CA ILE A 35 3.42 -2.88 -17.73
C ILE A 35 4.88 -2.99 -18.18
N HIS A 36 5.15 -3.83 -19.19
CA HIS A 36 6.49 -4.01 -19.73
C HIS A 36 7.04 -2.72 -20.37
N ALA A 37 6.17 -1.93 -21.01
CA ALA A 37 6.57 -0.63 -21.56
C ALA A 37 7.04 0.34 -20.46
N LEU A 38 6.32 0.44 -19.32
CA LEU A 38 6.76 1.26 -18.19
C LEU A 38 8.00 0.68 -17.49
N TYR A 39 8.09 -0.66 -17.40
CA TYR A 39 9.28 -1.32 -16.86
C TYR A 39 10.54 -0.96 -17.67
N ALA A 40 10.45 -0.93 -18.99
CA ALA A 40 11.54 -0.51 -19.88
C ALA A 40 11.99 0.95 -19.66
N LEU A 41 11.10 1.81 -19.15
CA LEU A 41 11.39 3.19 -18.73
C LEU A 41 11.98 3.29 -17.31
N GLY A 42 12.23 2.15 -16.64
CA GLY A 42 12.82 2.12 -15.31
C GLY A 42 11.81 2.02 -14.17
N GLN A 43 10.48 1.96 -14.42
CA GLN A 43 9.51 1.72 -13.37
C GLN A 43 9.66 0.30 -12.82
N ARG A 44 9.67 0.17 -11.48
CA ARG A 44 9.78 -1.13 -10.80
C ARG A 44 8.60 -1.41 -9.88
N ALA A 45 8.04 -0.41 -9.21
CA ALA A 45 6.92 -0.56 -8.30
C ALA A 45 5.58 -0.47 -9.05
N PHE A 46 4.82 -1.55 -9.05
CA PHE A 46 3.50 -1.63 -9.69
C PHE A 46 2.42 -2.02 -8.69
N GLY A 47 1.23 -1.40 -8.82
CA GLY A 47 0.12 -1.60 -7.89
C GLY A 47 -1.06 -2.35 -8.53
N GLU A 48 -1.46 -3.47 -7.91
CA GLU A 48 -2.62 -4.25 -8.30
C GLU A 48 -3.73 -4.19 -7.25
N ASN A 49 -4.98 -4.18 -7.72
CA ASN A 49 -6.15 -4.18 -6.85
C ASN A 49 -6.84 -5.54 -6.79
N TYR A 50 -6.62 -6.38 -7.79
CA TYR A 50 -7.34 -7.65 -7.95
C TYR A 50 -6.37 -8.83 -7.82
N PRO A 51 -6.59 -9.74 -6.85
CA PRO A 51 -5.72 -10.89 -6.63
C PRO A 51 -5.52 -11.76 -7.86
N GLN A 52 -6.56 -11.87 -8.69
CA GLN A 52 -6.53 -12.66 -9.93
C GLN A 52 -5.60 -12.03 -10.98
N GLU A 53 -5.62 -10.68 -11.10
CA GLU A 53 -4.74 -9.96 -12.02
C GLU A 53 -3.28 -10.09 -11.59
N LEU A 54 -2.99 -9.87 -10.29
CA LEU A 54 -1.64 -10.04 -9.75
C LEU A 54 -1.10 -11.45 -10.06
N ARG A 55 -1.91 -12.48 -9.78
CA ARG A 55 -1.52 -13.88 -10.01
C ARG A 55 -1.31 -14.20 -11.48
N ALA A 56 -2.10 -13.61 -12.39
CA ALA A 56 -1.97 -13.83 -13.82
C ALA A 56 -0.78 -13.08 -14.44
N LYS A 57 -0.47 -11.87 -13.95
CA LYS A 57 0.54 -10.98 -14.53
C LYS A 57 1.96 -11.23 -14.00
N ALA A 58 2.09 -11.46 -12.69
CA ALA A 58 3.41 -11.57 -12.06
C ALA A 58 4.34 -12.63 -12.69
N PRO A 59 3.86 -13.84 -13.08
CA PRO A 59 4.72 -14.84 -13.73
C PRO A 59 5.15 -14.49 -15.15
N LEU A 60 4.49 -13.53 -15.79
CA LEU A 60 4.73 -13.14 -17.20
C LEU A 60 5.67 -11.93 -17.33
N LEU A 61 6.08 -11.35 -16.21
CA LEU A 61 6.82 -10.10 -16.13
C LEU A 61 8.16 -10.30 -15.41
N PRO A 62 9.12 -9.36 -15.54
CA PRO A 62 10.42 -9.47 -14.91
C PRO A 62 10.33 -9.68 -13.38
N PRO A 63 11.18 -10.57 -12.81
CA PRO A 63 11.09 -10.97 -11.40
C PRO A 63 11.53 -9.88 -10.41
N ASP A 64 12.16 -8.81 -10.89
CA ASP A 64 12.57 -7.63 -10.11
C ASP A 64 11.48 -6.55 -10.04
N ILE A 65 10.28 -6.83 -10.55
CA ILE A 65 9.12 -5.98 -10.31
C ILE A 65 8.71 -6.07 -8.84
N GLU A 66 8.64 -4.90 -8.21
CA GLU A 66 8.11 -4.72 -6.87
C GLU A 66 6.57 -4.66 -6.94
N TRP A 67 5.92 -5.80 -6.67
CA TRP A 67 4.46 -5.84 -6.66
C TRP A 67 3.88 -5.31 -5.35
N HIS A 68 3.06 -4.28 -5.45
CA HIS A 68 2.28 -3.72 -4.36
C HIS A 68 0.81 -4.14 -4.52
N PHE A 69 0.23 -4.74 -3.50
CA PHE A 69 -1.21 -4.99 -3.50
C PHE A 69 -1.90 -3.82 -2.78
N ILE A 70 -2.65 -3.03 -3.53
CA ILE A 70 -3.24 -1.76 -3.06
C ILE A 70 -4.78 -1.80 -2.99
N GLY A 71 -5.40 -2.95 -3.33
CA GLY A 71 -6.84 -3.15 -3.23
C GLY A 71 -7.29 -3.64 -1.87
N HIS A 72 -8.62 -3.67 -1.65
CA HIS A 72 -9.20 -4.32 -0.47
C HIS A 72 -8.97 -5.83 -0.55
N LEU A 73 -8.35 -6.39 0.48
CA LEU A 73 -7.98 -7.82 0.51
C LEU A 73 -8.93 -8.59 1.43
N GLN A 74 -9.80 -9.39 0.84
CA GLN A 74 -10.59 -10.35 1.59
C GLN A 74 -9.72 -11.54 2.05
N ARG A 75 -9.97 -12.06 3.27
CA ARG A 75 -9.22 -13.18 3.85
C ARG A 75 -9.13 -14.41 2.95
N SER A 76 -10.23 -14.77 2.26
CA SER A 76 -10.27 -15.89 1.31
C SER A 76 -9.27 -15.75 0.14
N ASN A 77 -8.88 -14.53 -0.18
CA ASN A 77 -8.00 -14.17 -1.28
C ASN A 77 -6.52 -14.01 -0.86
N VAL A 78 -6.21 -14.05 0.43
CA VAL A 78 -4.83 -13.92 0.95
C VAL A 78 -3.88 -14.90 0.26
N LYS A 79 -4.32 -16.14 0.04
CA LYS A 79 -3.53 -17.20 -0.65
C LYS A 79 -3.10 -16.83 -2.07
N HIS A 80 -3.74 -15.86 -2.71
CA HIS A 80 -3.45 -15.42 -4.07
C HIS A 80 -2.55 -14.17 -4.13
N VAL A 81 -2.34 -13.51 -3.00
CA VAL A 81 -1.56 -12.26 -2.87
C VAL A 81 -0.28 -12.49 -2.07
N ALA A 82 -0.41 -13.17 -0.93
CA ALA A 82 0.73 -13.49 -0.09
C ALA A 82 1.73 -14.38 -0.85
N GLY A 83 2.96 -13.93 -0.95
CA GLY A 83 4.01 -14.59 -1.72
C GLY A 83 4.28 -13.96 -3.09
N LEU A 84 3.35 -13.20 -3.65
CA LEU A 84 3.54 -12.43 -4.88
C LEU A 84 3.77 -10.95 -4.58
N ALA A 85 2.96 -10.36 -3.69
CA ALA A 85 3.13 -8.97 -3.31
C ALA A 85 4.32 -8.81 -2.35
N GLN A 86 5.18 -7.83 -2.65
CA GLN A 86 6.24 -7.37 -1.75
C GLN A 86 5.63 -6.58 -0.58
N LEU A 87 4.65 -5.74 -0.84
CA LEU A 87 3.96 -4.93 0.16
C LEU A 87 2.44 -4.96 -0.06
N ILE A 88 1.69 -5.24 1.01
CA ILE A 88 0.22 -5.20 1.01
C ILE A 88 -0.23 -3.95 1.77
N HIS A 89 -0.91 -3.02 1.09
CA HIS A 89 -1.26 -1.71 1.64
C HIS A 89 -2.58 -1.70 2.40
N GLY A 90 -3.56 -2.51 1.96
CA GLY A 90 -4.94 -2.47 2.49
C GLY A 90 -5.17 -3.45 3.63
N VAL A 91 -4.38 -3.39 4.72
CA VAL A 91 -4.61 -4.26 5.88
C VAL A 91 -5.42 -3.49 6.92
N ASP A 92 -6.70 -3.83 7.00
CA ASP A 92 -7.75 -3.06 7.67
C ASP A 92 -8.29 -3.70 8.95
N SER A 93 -7.78 -4.86 9.35
CA SER A 93 -8.30 -5.58 10.50
C SER A 93 -7.32 -6.61 11.07
N GLU A 94 -7.39 -6.87 12.37
CA GLU A 94 -6.62 -7.93 13.02
C GLU A 94 -6.89 -9.31 12.41
N ARG A 95 -8.13 -9.59 12.03
CA ARG A 95 -8.50 -10.87 11.38
C ARG A 95 -7.79 -11.07 10.04
N LEU A 96 -7.52 -9.99 9.30
CA LEU A 96 -6.73 -10.06 8.07
C LEU A 96 -5.26 -10.25 8.41
N MET A 97 -4.74 -9.57 9.43
CA MET A 97 -3.38 -9.75 9.94
C MET A 97 -3.12 -11.20 10.38
N ASP A 98 -4.07 -11.82 11.09
CA ASP A 98 -3.98 -13.23 11.49
C ASP A 98 -3.80 -14.17 10.29
N GLU A 99 -4.62 -14.01 9.26
CA GLU A 99 -4.56 -14.85 8.06
C GLU A 99 -3.26 -14.60 7.26
N LEU A 100 -2.84 -13.34 7.12
CA LEU A 100 -1.58 -12.97 6.47
C LEU A 100 -0.38 -13.55 7.22
N SER A 101 -0.31 -13.39 8.55
CA SER A 101 0.77 -13.92 9.38
C SER A 101 0.84 -15.43 9.30
N LYS A 102 -0.30 -16.11 9.44
CA LYS A 102 -0.39 -17.57 9.29
C LYS A 102 0.13 -18.03 7.93
N ARG A 103 -0.28 -17.36 6.86
CA ARG A 103 0.11 -17.72 5.49
C ARG A 103 1.59 -17.46 5.22
N ALA A 104 2.12 -16.34 5.66
CA ALA A 104 3.53 -16.01 5.52
C ALA A 104 4.43 -17.02 6.24
N ARG A 105 4.09 -17.38 7.49
CA ARG A 105 4.80 -18.42 8.26
C ARG A 105 4.76 -19.79 7.59
N ALA A 106 3.60 -20.18 7.06
CA ALA A 106 3.48 -21.46 6.35
C ALA A 106 4.36 -21.52 5.08
N GLN A 107 4.77 -20.37 4.54
CA GLN A 107 5.68 -20.25 3.41
C GLN A 107 7.14 -19.97 3.83
N GLY A 108 7.46 -20.01 5.15
CA GLY A 108 8.79 -19.73 5.69
C GLY A 108 9.28 -18.30 5.42
N ARG A 109 8.37 -17.32 5.33
CA ARG A 109 8.69 -15.91 5.00
C ARG A 109 8.00 -14.93 5.94
N THR A 110 8.44 -13.68 5.87
CA THR A 110 7.76 -12.53 6.49
C THR A 110 7.10 -11.71 5.38
N GLN A 111 5.86 -11.27 5.60
CA GLN A 111 5.10 -10.42 4.67
C GLN A 111 5.12 -8.98 5.15
N ASP A 112 5.57 -8.07 4.28
CA ASP A 112 5.49 -6.64 4.52
C ASP A 112 4.06 -6.14 4.32
N ILE A 113 3.57 -5.34 5.27
CA ILE A 113 2.22 -4.78 5.25
C ILE A 113 2.21 -3.31 5.68
N LEU A 114 1.19 -2.58 5.22
CA LEU A 114 0.78 -1.30 5.80
C LEU A 114 -0.58 -1.49 6.49
N LEU A 115 -0.77 -0.79 7.60
CA LEU A 115 -2.06 -0.72 8.26
C LEU A 115 -2.90 0.36 7.60
N GLN A 116 -4.06 -0.01 7.10
CA GLN A 116 -4.98 0.94 6.48
C GLN A 116 -5.74 1.70 7.56
N VAL A 117 -5.65 3.04 7.51
CA VAL A 117 -6.34 3.95 8.41
C VAL A 117 -7.54 4.55 7.71
N HIS A 118 -8.68 4.55 8.37
CA HIS A 118 -9.89 5.23 7.92
C HIS A 118 -9.76 6.72 8.24
N ILE A 119 -9.36 7.52 7.23
CA ILE A 119 -9.21 8.97 7.35
C ILE A 119 -10.31 9.74 6.63
N ALA A 120 -11.06 9.08 5.76
CA ALA A 120 -12.14 9.68 4.97
C ALA A 120 -13.44 9.77 5.79
N GLN A 121 -14.38 10.58 5.31
CA GLN A 121 -15.69 10.71 5.94
C GLN A 121 -16.72 9.67 5.47
N GLU A 122 -16.45 8.96 4.36
CA GLU A 122 -17.35 7.94 3.85
C GLU A 122 -17.29 6.66 4.72
N ASP A 123 -18.39 6.31 5.34
CA ASP A 123 -18.54 5.08 6.15
C ASP A 123 -18.27 3.78 5.37
N THR A 124 -18.29 3.86 4.04
CA THR A 124 -18.02 2.72 3.15
C THR A 124 -16.54 2.40 2.98
N LYS A 125 -15.62 3.27 3.47
CA LYS A 125 -14.19 3.01 3.40
C LYS A 125 -13.73 2.16 4.58
N HIS A 126 -12.85 1.21 4.27
CA HIS A 126 -12.25 0.29 5.23
C HIS A 126 -11.05 0.93 5.94
N GLY A 127 -10.67 0.37 7.07
CA GLY A 127 -9.48 0.79 7.81
C GLY A 127 -9.73 0.83 9.31
N PHE A 128 -8.67 0.79 10.08
CA PHE A 128 -8.70 1.09 11.50
C PHE A 128 -9.00 2.57 11.72
N THR A 129 -9.82 2.92 12.69
CA THR A 129 -9.84 4.28 13.20
C THR A 129 -8.49 4.60 13.87
N PRO A 130 -8.09 5.89 13.98
CA PRO A 130 -6.88 6.26 14.72
C PRO A 130 -6.85 5.73 16.15
N ASP A 131 -7.99 5.69 16.83
CA ASP A 131 -8.09 5.23 18.22
C ASP A 131 -7.98 3.70 18.33
N GLU A 132 -8.62 2.96 17.43
CA GLU A 132 -8.43 1.50 17.35
C GLU A 132 -6.97 1.15 17.08
N LEU A 133 -6.30 1.89 16.22
CA LEU A 133 -4.89 1.65 15.91
C LEU A 133 -3.99 1.94 17.12
N ARG A 134 -4.23 3.03 17.86
CA ARG A 134 -3.50 3.34 19.10
C ARG A 134 -3.71 2.23 20.14
N ALA A 135 -4.96 1.85 20.38
CA ALA A 135 -5.28 0.78 21.32
C ALA A 135 -4.63 -0.56 20.94
N LEU A 136 -4.59 -0.88 19.65
CA LEU A 136 -3.93 -2.07 19.14
C LEU A 136 -2.43 -2.06 19.44
N MET A 137 -1.77 -0.91 19.28
CA MET A 137 -0.33 -0.76 19.50
C MET A 137 0.05 -0.74 20.99
N GLU A 138 -0.79 -0.15 21.83
CA GLU A 138 -0.57 -0.10 23.28
C GLU A 138 -0.81 -1.45 23.96
N GLY A 139 -1.76 -2.22 23.46
CA GLY A 139 -2.21 -3.48 24.06
C GLY A 139 -1.42 -4.72 23.66
N SER A 140 -0.46 -4.64 22.72
CA SER A 140 0.12 -5.82 22.11
C SER A 140 1.60 -5.65 21.75
N ASP A 141 2.39 -6.69 22.01
CA ASP A 141 3.63 -6.90 21.26
C ASP A 141 3.27 -7.38 19.85
N MET A 142 3.27 -6.44 18.91
CA MET A 142 2.87 -6.66 17.52
C MET A 142 3.71 -7.75 16.86
N ALA A 143 5.01 -7.83 17.16
CA ALA A 143 5.91 -8.81 16.60
C ALA A 143 5.62 -10.22 17.17
N ALA A 144 5.33 -10.32 18.45
CA ALA A 144 4.95 -11.59 19.07
C ALA A 144 3.57 -12.07 18.61
N LYS A 145 2.61 -11.14 18.45
CA LYS A 145 1.25 -11.47 18.03
C LYS A 145 1.19 -11.91 16.57
N TRP A 146 1.94 -11.24 15.67
CA TRP A 146 1.97 -11.55 14.24
C TRP A 146 3.40 -11.77 13.71
N PRO A 147 4.07 -12.85 14.11
CA PRO A 147 5.48 -13.10 13.78
C PRO A 147 5.76 -13.35 12.29
N GLY A 148 4.72 -13.55 11.49
CA GLY A 148 4.82 -13.65 10.03
C GLY A 148 4.68 -12.32 9.31
N LEU A 149 4.51 -11.19 10.04
CA LEU A 149 4.33 -9.87 9.45
C LEU A 149 5.48 -8.93 9.82
N ARG A 150 5.78 -8.03 8.90
CA ARG A 150 6.57 -6.83 9.18
C ARG A 150 5.70 -5.63 8.83
N ILE A 151 5.33 -4.85 9.84
CA ILE A 151 4.51 -3.66 9.69
C ILE A 151 5.44 -2.53 9.28
N ARG A 152 5.26 -2.05 8.05
CA ARG A 152 6.11 -1.06 7.42
C ARG A 152 5.63 0.37 7.61
N GLY A 153 4.35 0.57 7.96
CA GLY A 153 3.78 1.90 8.09
C GLY A 153 2.27 1.94 7.93
N LEU A 154 1.78 3.08 7.47
CA LEU A 154 0.36 3.35 7.30
C LEU A 154 -0.02 3.56 5.84
N MET A 155 -1.30 3.31 5.54
CA MET A 155 -1.94 3.72 4.29
C MET A 155 -3.27 4.42 4.59
N GLY A 156 -3.59 5.47 3.84
CA GLY A 156 -4.90 6.10 3.89
C GLY A 156 -5.33 6.68 2.55
N MET A 157 -6.63 6.67 2.33
CA MET A 157 -7.27 7.28 1.18
C MET A 157 -8.19 8.40 1.66
N ALA A 158 -7.98 9.61 1.16
CA ALA A 158 -8.81 10.76 1.49
C ALA A 158 -10.24 10.64 0.92
N THR A 159 -11.13 11.47 1.43
CA THR A 159 -12.50 11.63 0.94
C THR A 159 -12.51 11.96 -0.55
N ASN A 160 -13.39 11.33 -1.31
CA ASN A 160 -13.58 11.66 -2.73
C ASN A 160 -14.45 12.93 -2.86
N THR A 161 -13.81 14.09 -2.84
CA THR A 161 -14.44 15.41 -2.83
C THR A 161 -13.62 16.41 -3.63
N PRO A 162 -14.22 17.47 -4.20
CA PRO A 162 -13.49 18.60 -4.76
C PRO A 162 -12.89 19.53 -3.68
N ASP A 163 -13.25 19.35 -2.40
CA ASP A 163 -12.74 20.16 -1.29
C ASP A 163 -11.28 19.81 -0.96
N ARG A 164 -10.36 20.56 -1.57
CA ARG A 164 -8.91 20.35 -1.40
C ARG A 164 -8.42 20.61 0.02
N ALA A 165 -9.05 21.52 0.76
CA ALA A 165 -8.67 21.78 2.16
C ALA A 165 -8.98 20.58 3.03
N ARG A 166 -10.12 19.91 2.82
CA ARG A 166 -10.47 18.66 3.49
C ARG A 166 -9.47 17.54 3.19
N ILE A 167 -9.19 17.30 1.90
CA ILE A 167 -8.21 16.28 1.48
C ILE A 167 -6.86 16.52 2.17
N SER A 168 -6.37 17.76 2.13
CA SER A 168 -5.11 18.13 2.77
C SER A 168 -5.13 17.90 4.29
N GLY A 169 -6.25 18.24 4.95
CA GLY A 169 -6.43 17.99 6.40
C GLY A 169 -6.41 16.50 6.75
N GLU A 170 -7.06 15.66 5.95
CA GLU A 170 -7.09 14.21 6.13
C GLU A 170 -5.69 13.60 5.95
N PHE A 171 -4.92 14.00 4.94
CA PHE A 171 -3.54 13.55 4.76
C PHE A 171 -2.61 14.07 5.86
N ALA A 172 -2.78 15.32 6.31
CA ALA A 172 -2.03 15.85 7.44
C ALA A 172 -2.31 15.05 8.73
N GLY A 173 -3.57 14.68 8.98
CA GLY A 173 -3.95 13.83 10.10
C GLY A 173 -3.28 12.45 10.06
N LEU A 174 -3.23 11.82 8.88
CA LEU A 174 -2.53 10.55 8.69
C LEU A 174 -1.01 10.69 8.94
N ALA A 175 -0.41 11.77 8.44
CA ALA A 175 1.01 12.04 8.64
C ALA A 175 1.34 12.30 10.13
N HIS A 176 0.49 13.02 10.86
CA HIS A 176 0.64 13.19 12.30
C HIS A 176 0.57 11.85 13.04
N LEU A 177 -0.44 11.01 12.75
CA LEU A 177 -0.55 9.68 13.36
C LEU A 177 0.69 8.82 13.08
N PHE A 178 1.20 8.84 11.85
CA PHE A 178 2.43 8.15 11.49
C PHE A 178 3.62 8.62 12.33
N ASN A 179 3.82 9.94 12.46
CA ASN A 179 4.91 10.51 13.24
C ASN A 179 4.79 10.19 14.74
N ASP A 180 3.58 10.19 15.30
CA ASP A 180 3.31 9.81 16.68
C ASP A 180 3.74 8.37 16.95
N ILE A 181 3.39 7.45 16.02
CA ILE A 181 3.77 6.04 16.11
C ILE A 181 5.29 5.87 16.00
N VAL A 182 5.95 6.57 15.09
CA VAL A 182 7.42 6.55 14.98
C VAL A 182 8.06 7.05 16.28
N ALA A 183 7.54 8.12 16.87
CA ALA A 183 8.05 8.69 18.11
C ALA A 183 7.83 7.78 19.33
N SER A 184 6.75 7.01 19.36
CA SER A 184 6.44 6.07 20.46
C SER A 184 7.38 4.88 20.55
N ARG A 185 8.14 4.58 19.47
CA ARG A 185 9.08 3.45 19.35
C ARG A 185 8.45 2.08 19.58
N VAL A 186 7.16 1.93 19.27
CA VAL A 186 6.47 0.63 19.29
C VAL A 186 7.14 -0.37 18.31
N PHE A 187 7.79 0.16 17.26
CA PHE A 187 8.60 -0.63 16.31
C PHE A 187 10.09 -0.32 16.53
N PRO A 188 10.78 -1.03 17.44
CA PRO A 188 12.17 -0.72 17.83
C PRO A 188 13.19 -1.00 16.73
N ASP A 189 12.88 -1.87 15.79
CA ASP A 189 13.71 -2.24 14.62
C ASP A 189 13.75 -1.17 13.53
N ARG A 190 13.05 -0.03 13.74
CA ARG A 190 12.88 1.05 12.77
C ARG A 190 12.32 0.60 11.42
N SER A 191 11.55 -0.48 11.41
CA SER A 191 10.91 -0.98 10.19
C SER A 191 9.74 -0.12 9.70
N PHE A 192 9.16 0.69 10.60
CA PHE A 192 8.00 1.54 10.34
C PHE A 192 8.43 2.86 9.67
N THR A 193 8.49 2.86 8.33
CA THR A 193 9.05 3.96 7.52
C THR A 193 8.19 4.39 6.37
N GLU A 194 7.13 3.65 6.05
CA GLU A 194 6.36 3.85 4.83
C GLU A 194 5.03 4.56 5.12
N LEU A 195 4.73 5.61 4.36
CA LEU A 195 3.44 6.29 4.38
C LEU A 195 2.86 6.30 2.97
N SER A 196 1.80 5.52 2.75
CA SER A 196 1.14 5.38 1.45
C SER A 196 -0.12 6.23 1.40
N MET A 197 -0.11 7.26 0.57
CA MET A 197 -1.25 8.14 0.36
C MET A 197 -1.15 8.83 -1.00
N GLY A 198 -2.25 9.43 -1.45
CA GLY A 198 -2.31 10.15 -2.71
C GLY A 198 -2.56 9.25 -3.92
N MET A 199 -3.42 9.74 -4.79
CA MET A 199 -3.76 9.16 -6.08
C MET A 199 -3.67 10.23 -7.17
N THR A 200 -3.96 9.88 -8.41
CA THR A 200 -3.85 10.82 -9.57
C THR A 200 -4.54 12.16 -9.34
N GLY A 201 -5.65 12.20 -8.58
CA GLY A 201 -6.44 13.41 -8.35
C GLY A 201 -5.98 14.29 -7.19
N ASP A 202 -5.12 13.77 -6.29
CA ASP A 202 -4.80 14.40 -5.02
C ASP A 202 -3.32 14.22 -4.58
N MET A 203 -2.49 13.60 -5.42
CA MET A 203 -1.08 13.31 -5.10
C MET A 203 -0.24 14.57 -4.83
N ASP A 204 -0.66 15.70 -5.34
CA ASP A 204 -0.01 17.01 -5.12
C ASP A 204 -0.30 17.58 -3.73
N LEU A 205 -1.34 17.08 -3.05
CA LEU A 205 -1.67 17.41 -1.67
C LEU A 205 -1.04 16.42 -0.67
N ALA A 206 -0.81 15.19 -1.13
CA ALA A 206 -0.22 14.14 -0.34
C ALA A 206 1.30 14.31 -0.19
#